data_0f7af734e15fd1e95e88d9e3129bfc62
#
_entry.id   0f7af734e15fd1e95e88d9e3129bfc62
#
_cell.length_a   1.000
_cell.length_b   1.000
_cell.length_c   1.000
_cell.angle_alpha   90.00
_cell.angle_beta   90.00
_cell.angle_gamma   90.00
#
_symmetry.space_group_name_H-M   'P 1'
#
loop_
_entity.id
_entity.type
_entity.pdbx_description
1 polymer ?
#
loop_
_entity_poly.entity_id
_entity_poly.type
_entity_poly.pdbx_seq_one_letter_code
_entity_poly.pdbx_strand_id
1 'polypeptide(L)'
;MRSDRGQSAPLRLKIAAACGLLFLHLPILLIFVYAFTTEEKSFVWPPPGLTTQWFAVTWNRPDVWEALSLSIRVAAISTAIALVLGTLCAAAVSRTRFFGRETISLLVILPIALPGIITGIALRSAFALADIPFSFWTIVLGHATFCVVVVYNNAVARFRRTSGSMIEASMDLGADGFQTFRHVVLPNIATALLAGGMLAFALSFDEVIVTTFTAGQQQTVPIWMLEELIRPRQRPVTNVVAMVVVLVTLLPILFAYYLTRDGDQIAGSGK
;
A
#
# COMPACT_ATOMS: atom_id res chain seq x y z
N MET A 1 -17.04 -42.54 -1.54
CA MET A 1 -17.68 -41.21 -1.57
C MET A 1 -18.06 -40.81 -0.16
N ARG A 2 -17.18 -40.12 0.55
CA ARG A 2 -17.51 -39.46 1.83
C ARG A 2 -17.93 -38.04 1.49
N SER A 3 -19.23 -37.74 1.66
CA SER A 3 -19.76 -36.38 1.56
C SER A 3 -19.05 -35.53 2.59
N ASP A 4 -18.27 -34.57 2.13
CA ASP A 4 -17.69 -33.50 2.93
C ASP A 4 -18.84 -32.58 3.37
N ARG A 5 -19.58 -33.02 4.40
CA ARG A 5 -20.52 -32.16 5.11
C ARG A 5 -19.66 -31.15 5.83
N GLY A 6 -19.60 -29.93 5.34
CA GLY A 6 -18.90 -28.82 5.95
C GLY A 6 -19.17 -28.80 7.46
N GLN A 7 -18.21 -29.25 8.24
CA GLN A 7 -18.29 -29.21 9.69
C GLN A 7 -18.39 -27.75 10.10
N SER A 8 -19.55 -27.36 10.60
CA SER A 8 -19.73 -26.00 11.12
C SER A 8 -18.70 -25.79 12.24
N ALA A 9 -17.92 -24.72 12.13
CA ALA A 9 -16.90 -24.41 13.11
C ALA A 9 -17.48 -24.42 14.54
N PRO A 10 -16.79 -24.98 15.53
CA PRO A 10 -17.26 -25.05 16.90
C PRO A 10 -17.51 -23.64 17.47
N LEU A 11 -18.54 -23.53 18.34
CA LEU A 11 -18.97 -22.23 18.90
C LEU A 11 -17.80 -21.43 19.50
N ARG A 12 -16.87 -22.10 20.18
CA ARG A 12 -15.68 -21.47 20.77
C ARG A 12 -14.83 -20.75 19.72
N LEU A 13 -14.66 -21.35 18.53
CA LEU A 13 -13.90 -20.75 17.44
C LEU A 13 -14.64 -19.56 16.84
N LYS A 14 -15.96 -19.64 16.72
CA LYS A 14 -16.79 -18.50 16.26
C LYS A 14 -16.73 -17.32 17.22
N ILE A 15 -16.79 -17.58 18.53
CA ILE A 15 -16.66 -16.55 19.56
C ILE A 15 -15.27 -15.93 19.51
N ALA A 16 -14.20 -16.73 19.46
CA ALA A 16 -12.84 -16.22 19.36
C ALA A 16 -12.63 -15.34 18.11
N ALA A 17 -13.15 -15.78 16.95
CA ALA A 17 -13.12 -15.00 15.74
C ALA A 17 -13.91 -13.69 15.86
N ALA A 18 -15.11 -13.71 16.45
CA ALA A 18 -15.92 -12.52 16.67
C ALA A 18 -15.22 -11.53 17.63
N CYS A 19 -14.62 -12.02 18.72
CA CYS A 19 -13.85 -11.18 19.65
C CYS A 19 -12.62 -10.56 18.95
N GLY A 20 -11.89 -11.32 18.13
CA GLY A 20 -10.76 -10.80 17.35
C GLY A 20 -11.20 -9.73 16.35
N LEU A 21 -12.29 -9.96 15.63
CA LEU A 21 -12.85 -8.97 14.70
C LEU A 21 -13.31 -7.71 15.43
N LEU A 22 -14.00 -7.85 16.56
CA LEU A 22 -14.44 -6.71 17.36
C LEU A 22 -13.24 -5.91 17.86
N PHE A 23 -12.22 -6.58 18.40
CA PHE A 23 -10.99 -5.93 18.87
C PHE A 23 -10.29 -5.13 17.76
N LEU A 24 -10.18 -5.68 16.55
CA LEU A 24 -9.56 -5.02 15.42
C LEU A 24 -10.37 -3.82 14.89
N HIS A 25 -11.71 -3.92 14.89
CA HIS A 25 -12.56 -2.90 14.29
C HIS A 25 -13.06 -1.84 15.27
N LEU A 26 -13.02 -2.12 16.58
CA LEU A 26 -13.49 -1.17 17.60
C LEU A 26 -12.81 0.21 17.51
N PRO A 27 -11.47 0.33 17.35
CA PRO A 27 -10.83 1.64 17.18
C PRO A 27 -11.33 2.39 15.95
N ILE A 28 -11.57 1.68 14.85
CA ILE A 28 -12.08 2.27 13.61
C ILE A 28 -13.50 2.77 13.82
N LEU A 29 -14.36 1.98 14.49
CA LEU A 29 -15.72 2.39 14.83
C LEU A 29 -15.74 3.64 15.72
N LEU A 30 -14.80 3.76 16.66
CA LEU A 30 -14.67 4.96 17.48
C LEU A 30 -14.32 6.20 16.65
N ILE A 31 -13.45 6.09 15.66
CA ILE A 31 -13.15 7.19 14.71
C ILE A 31 -14.44 7.65 14.02
N PHE A 32 -15.26 6.69 13.54
CA PHE A 32 -16.54 7.00 12.90
C PHE A 32 -17.50 7.71 13.87
N VAL A 33 -17.63 7.26 15.10
CA VAL A 33 -18.49 7.89 16.11
C VAL A 33 -18.02 9.31 16.42
N TYR A 34 -16.71 9.50 16.63
CA TYR A 34 -16.15 10.82 16.97
C TYR A 34 -16.07 11.78 15.78
N ALA A 35 -16.22 11.31 14.54
CA ALA A 35 -16.40 12.19 13.37
C ALA A 35 -17.72 12.98 13.43
N PHE A 36 -18.70 12.48 14.18
CA PHE A 36 -20.02 13.12 14.36
C PHE A 36 -20.18 13.81 15.72
N THR A 37 -19.20 13.79 16.62
CA THR A 37 -19.36 14.41 17.96
C THR A 37 -19.56 15.91 17.87
N THR A 38 -20.30 16.48 18.82
CA THR A 38 -20.39 17.92 19.03
C THR A 38 -19.20 18.48 19.81
N GLU A 39 -18.41 17.63 20.48
CA GLU A 39 -17.25 18.02 21.28
C GLU A 39 -16.03 18.29 20.39
N GLU A 40 -15.39 19.44 20.54
CA GLU A 40 -14.26 19.86 19.69
C GLU A 40 -12.91 19.40 20.18
N LYS A 41 -12.70 19.37 21.50
CA LYS A 41 -11.35 19.32 22.07
C LYS A 41 -11.03 18.05 22.86
N SER A 42 -12.04 17.33 23.32
CA SER A 42 -11.86 16.18 24.19
C SER A 42 -12.57 14.93 23.66
N PHE A 43 -12.13 13.77 24.13
CA PHE A 43 -12.85 12.52 23.89
C PHE A 43 -13.72 12.24 25.12
N VAL A 44 -15.00 12.58 25.03
CA VAL A 44 -15.99 12.27 26.07
C VAL A 44 -16.83 11.07 25.61
N TRP A 45 -16.98 10.08 26.48
CA TRP A 45 -17.81 8.92 26.20
C TRP A 45 -18.97 8.83 27.21
N PRO A 46 -20.21 8.66 26.75
CA PRO A 46 -20.64 8.76 25.33
C PRO A 46 -20.51 10.18 24.78
N PRO A 47 -20.45 10.39 23.46
CA PRO A 47 -20.46 11.72 22.85
C PRO A 47 -21.63 12.56 23.36
N PRO A 48 -21.44 13.84 23.71
CA PRO A 48 -22.49 14.67 24.29
C PRO A 48 -23.62 14.98 23.30
N GLY A 49 -23.35 14.89 21.99
CA GLY A 49 -24.30 15.06 20.90
C GLY A 49 -23.67 14.65 19.57
N LEU A 50 -24.52 14.58 18.55
CA LEU A 50 -24.10 14.26 17.18
C LEU A 50 -24.38 15.42 16.23
N THR A 51 -23.41 15.69 15.32
CA THR A 51 -23.51 16.75 14.32
C THR A 51 -22.80 16.33 13.04
N THR A 52 -23.19 16.89 11.90
CA THR A 52 -22.53 16.70 10.61
C THR A 52 -21.72 17.93 10.20
N GLN A 53 -21.65 18.97 11.04
CA GLN A 53 -20.97 20.24 10.71
C GLN A 53 -19.49 20.06 10.32
N TRP A 54 -18.81 19.06 10.91
CA TRP A 54 -17.38 18.83 10.69
C TRP A 54 -17.05 18.38 9.27
N PHE A 55 -18.02 17.82 8.55
CA PHE A 55 -17.83 17.48 7.14
C PHE A 55 -17.70 18.75 6.29
N ALA A 56 -18.56 19.74 6.53
CA ALA A 56 -18.47 21.03 5.85
C ALA A 56 -17.20 21.80 6.25
N VAL A 57 -16.83 21.77 7.53
CA VAL A 57 -15.58 22.38 8.02
C VAL A 57 -14.37 21.74 7.35
N THR A 58 -14.30 20.41 7.31
CA THR A 58 -13.21 19.66 6.69
C THR A 58 -13.11 19.95 5.19
N TRP A 59 -14.25 20.00 4.50
CA TRP A 59 -14.30 20.28 3.06
C TRP A 59 -13.73 21.65 2.71
N ASN A 60 -13.94 22.64 3.57
CA ASN A 60 -13.49 24.03 3.37
C ASN A 60 -12.05 24.26 3.88
N ARG A 61 -11.33 23.25 4.35
CA ARG A 61 -9.94 23.36 4.82
C ARG A 61 -8.95 23.11 3.68
N PRO A 62 -8.22 24.13 3.19
CA PRO A 62 -7.24 23.98 2.11
C PRO A 62 -6.10 23.00 2.47
N ASP A 63 -5.61 23.05 3.72
CA ASP A 63 -4.52 22.21 4.21
C ASP A 63 -4.83 20.70 4.12
N VAL A 64 -6.09 20.30 4.31
CA VAL A 64 -6.55 18.92 4.13
C VAL A 64 -6.41 18.48 2.67
N TRP A 65 -6.86 19.33 1.74
CA TRP A 65 -6.80 19.06 0.31
C TRP A 65 -5.37 19.04 -0.24
N GLU A 66 -4.52 19.93 0.26
CA GLU A 66 -3.10 19.97 -0.06
C GLU A 66 -2.41 18.68 0.39
N ALA A 67 -2.61 18.27 1.65
CA ALA A 67 -2.07 17.03 2.19
C ALA A 67 -2.57 15.79 1.43
N LEU A 68 -3.87 15.72 1.12
CA LEU A 68 -4.47 14.61 0.38
C LEU A 68 -3.92 14.52 -1.04
N SER A 69 -3.87 15.64 -1.75
CA SER A 69 -3.32 15.73 -3.10
C SER A 69 -1.85 15.33 -3.13
N LEU A 70 -1.06 15.78 -2.15
CA LEU A 70 0.35 15.41 -2.02
C LEU A 70 0.50 13.91 -1.79
N SER A 71 -0.22 13.34 -0.81
CA SER A 71 -0.17 11.90 -0.52
C SER A 71 -0.51 11.04 -1.73
N ILE A 72 -1.59 11.36 -2.45
CA ILE A 72 -2.01 10.61 -3.64
C ILE A 72 -0.94 10.68 -4.73
N ARG A 73 -0.40 11.88 -5.01
CA ARG A 73 0.63 12.06 -6.05
C ARG A 73 1.93 11.34 -5.70
N VAL A 74 2.39 11.46 -4.46
CA VAL A 74 3.58 10.74 -3.98
C VAL A 74 3.38 9.25 -4.09
N ALA A 75 2.29 8.71 -3.55
CA ALA A 75 2.01 7.27 -3.59
C ALA A 75 1.89 6.74 -5.02
N ALA A 76 1.19 7.46 -5.91
CA ALA A 76 1.02 7.04 -7.30
C ALA A 76 2.36 6.99 -8.06
N ILE A 77 3.20 8.04 -7.93
CA ILE A 77 4.47 8.12 -8.66
C ILE A 77 5.49 7.15 -8.07
N SER A 78 5.59 7.05 -6.74
CA SER A 78 6.49 6.07 -6.09
C SER A 78 6.10 4.63 -6.47
N THR A 79 4.81 4.33 -6.53
CA THR A 79 4.31 3.02 -6.99
C THR A 79 4.64 2.78 -8.47
N ALA A 80 4.47 3.78 -9.34
CA ALA A 80 4.82 3.64 -10.75
C ALA A 80 6.32 3.35 -10.94
N ILE A 81 7.18 4.08 -10.23
CA ILE A 81 8.63 3.83 -10.20
C ILE A 81 8.91 2.41 -9.70
N ALA A 82 8.26 2.02 -8.62
CA ALA A 82 8.42 0.69 -8.01
C ALA A 82 7.98 -0.44 -8.96
N LEU A 83 6.86 -0.26 -9.67
CA LEU A 83 6.39 -1.24 -10.67
C LEU A 83 7.42 -1.44 -11.78
N VAL A 84 8.03 -0.38 -12.28
CA VAL A 84 9.05 -0.47 -13.33
C VAL A 84 10.33 -1.09 -12.76
N LEU A 85 10.94 -0.48 -11.75
CA LEU A 85 12.25 -0.89 -11.23
C LEU A 85 12.18 -2.26 -10.54
N GLY A 86 11.16 -2.48 -9.71
CA GLY A 86 10.96 -3.75 -9.01
C GLY A 86 10.74 -4.92 -9.97
N THR A 87 9.97 -4.70 -11.04
CA THR A 87 9.74 -5.73 -12.07
C THR A 87 11.00 -6.02 -12.87
N LEU A 88 11.75 -4.98 -13.29
CA LEU A 88 13.02 -5.15 -14.02
C LEU A 88 14.05 -5.89 -13.17
N CYS A 89 14.22 -5.51 -11.89
CA CYS A 89 15.10 -6.22 -10.96
C CYS A 89 14.66 -7.67 -10.76
N ALA A 90 13.34 -7.91 -10.60
CA ALA A 90 12.81 -9.25 -10.45
C ALA A 90 13.03 -10.11 -11.71
N ALA A 91 12.84 -9.55 -12.90
CA ALA A 91 13.11 -10.23 -14.16
C ALA A 91 14.59 -10.58 -14.27
N ALA A 92 15.49 -9.62 -14.04
CA ALA A 92 16.94 -9.84 -14.08
C ALA A 92 17.37 -10.95 -13.12
N VAL A 93 16.97 -10.86 -11.85
CA VAL A 93 17.34 -11.86 -10.83
C VAL A 93 16.70 -13.23 -11.08
N SER A 94 15.48 -13.31 -11.65
CA SER A 94 14.77 -14.57 -11.84
C SER A 94 15.17 -15.30 -13.12
N ARG A 95 15.54 -14.56 -14.18
CA ARG A 95 15.69 -15.10 -15.55
C ARG A 95 17.13 -15.17 -16.03
N THR A 96 18.06 -14.47 -15.40
CA THR A 96 19.46 -14.46 -15.82
C THR A 96 20.37 -15.06 -14.76
N ARG A 97 21.48 -15.67 -15.19
CA ARG A 97 22.53 -16.16 -14.32
C ARG A 97 23.75 -15.24 -14.50
N PHE A 98 24.10 -14.52 -13.45
CA PHE A 98 25.26 -13.63 -13.46
C PHE A 98 25.93 -13.60 -12.09
N PHE A 99 27.19 -13.19 -12.07
CA PHE A 99 27.93 -13.03 -10.81
C PHE A 99 27.32 -11.92 -9.95
N GLY A 100 27.13 -12.19 -8.67
CA GLY A 100 26.54 -11.21 -7.73
C GLY A 100 25.01 -11.17 -7.69
N ARG A 101 24.30 -12.06 -8.40
CA ARG A 101 22.83 -12.13 -8.41
C ARG A 101 22.21 -12.15 -7.01
N GLU A 102 22.76 -12.98 -6.11
CA GLU A 102 22.25 -13.08 -4.74
C GLU A 102 22.53 -11.82 -3.92
N THR A 103 23.70 -11.21 -4.13
CA THR A 103 24.05 -9.94 -3.50
C THR A 103 23.09 -8.82 -3.95
N ILE A 104 22.76 -8.74 -5.24
CA ILE A 104 21.77 -7.76 -5.74
C ILE A 104 20.40 -8.02 -5.14
N SER A 105 19.96 -9.28 -5.08
CA SER A 105 18.69 -9.65 -4.44
C SER A 105 18.66 -9.21 -2.97
N LEU A 106 19.74 -9.41 -2.23
CA LEU A 106 19.88 -8.97 -0.85
C LEU A 106 19.84 -7.44 -0.73
N LEU A 107 20.57 -6.72 -1.60
CA LEU A 107 20.61 -5.26 -1.59
C LEU A 107 19.26 -4.64 -1.92
N VAL A 108 18.50 -5.23 -2.84
CA VAL A 108 17.13 -4.77 -3.16
C VAL A 108 16.20 -4.91 -1.95
N ILE A 109 16.34 -5.95 -1.14
CA ILE A 109 15.49 -6.20 0.03
C ILE A 109 15.90 -5.34 1.23
N LEU A 110 17.13 -4.88 1.28
CA LEU A 110 17.71 -4.18 2.43
C LEU A 110 16.87 -3.00 2.95
N PRO A 111 16.30 -2.11 2.10
CA PRO A 111 15.54 -0.95 2.59
C PRO A 111 14.34 -1.29 3.47
N ILE A 112 13.65 -2.41 3.23
CA ILE A 112 12.51 -2.83 4.07
C ILE A 112 12.95 -3.60 5.31
N ALA A 113 14.17 -4.15 5.30
CA ALA A 113 14.74 -4.85 6.45
C ALA A 113 15.30 -3.89 7.52
N LEU A 114 15.62 -2.65 7.12
CA LEU A 114 16.09 -1.62 8.03
C LEU A 114 14.92 -0.93 8.74
N PRO A 115 15.09 -0.51 10.01
CA PRO A 115 14.12 0.37 10.65
C PRO A 115 13.92 1.65 9.84
N GLY A 116 12.64 2.04 9.60
CA GLY A 116 12.30 3.21 8.76
C GLY A 116 12.99 4.51 9.18
N ILE A 117 13.21 4.71 10.49
CA ILE A 117 13.94 5.88 11.00
C ILE A 117 15.40 5.92 10.51
N ILE A 118 16.07 4.77 10.43
CA ILE A 118 17.46 4.69 9.93
C ILE A 118 17.47 5.00 8.44
N THR A 119 16.55 4.44 7.68
CA THR A 119 16.39 4.74 6.25
C THR A 119 16.11 6.23 6.02
N GLY A 120 15.21 6.82 6.81
CA GLY A 120 14.90 8.26 6.74
C GLY A 120 16.10 9.15 7.03
N ILE A 121 16.87 8.87 8.10
CA ILE A 121 18.08 9.61 8.44
C ILE A 121 19.15 9.47 7.34
N ALA A 122 19.34 8.25 6.81
CA ALA A 122 20.30 8.01 5.74
C ALA A 122 19.93 8.79 4.46
N LEU A 123 18.65 8.78 4.07
CA LEU A 123 18.17 9.55 2.92
C LEU A 123 18.34 11.06 3.14
N ARG A 124 17.97 11.56 4.31
CA ARG A 124 18.18 12.98 4.67
C ARG A 124 19.65 13.37 4.54
N SER A 125 20.54 12.54 5.08
CA SER A 125 22.00 12.78 5.00
C SER A 125 22.51 12.73 3.58
N ALA A 126 22.03 11.78 2.76
CA ALA A 126 22.40 11.66 1.35
C ALA A 126 21.93 12.88 0.54
N PHE A 127 20.71 13.38 0.76
CA PHE A 127 20.22 14.59 0.11
C PHE A 127 21.02 15.82 0.52
N ALA A 128 21.33 15.95 1.82
CA ALA A 128 22.16 17.06 2.31
C ALA A 128 23.58 17.02 1.72
N LEU A 129 24.20 15.84 1.64
CA LEU A 129 25.55 15.68 1.04
C LEU A 129 25.58 16.00 -0.46
N ALA A 130 24.48 15.76 -1.15
CA ALA A 130 24.32 16.04 -2.58
C ALA A 130 23.76 17.45 -2.86
N ASP A 131 23.60 18.31 -1.83
CA ASP A 131 22.99 19.63 -1.92
C ASP A 131 21.60 19.64 -2.58
N ILE A 132 20.82 18.53 -2.39
CA ILE A 132 19.46 18.40 -2.93
C ILE A 132 18.48 19.00 -1.92
N PRO A 133 17.75 20.08 -2.27
CA PRO A 133 16.74 20.67 -1.39
C PRO A 133 15.54 19.75 -1.25
N PHE A 134 14.92 19.73 -0.06
CA PHE A 134 13.71 18.96 0.18
C PHE A 134 12.58 19.48 -0.73
N SER A 135 11.90 18.52 -1.36
CA SER A 135 10.87 18.78 -2.35
C SER A 135 9.92 17.59 -2.47
N PHE A 136 8.92 17.72 -3.32
CA PHE A 136 8.10 16.61 -3.75
C PHE A 136 8.91 15.37 -4.18
N TRP A 137 10.00 15.57 -4.93
CA TRP A 137 10.82 14.47 -5.43
C TRP A 137 11.64 13.76 -4.36
N THR A 138 12.06 14.46 -3.31
CA THR A 138 12.75 13.80 -2.18
C THR A 138 11.82 12.89 -1.40
N ILE A 139 10.51 13.23 -1.29
CA ILE A 139 9.51 12.33 -0.73
C ILE A 139 9.32 11.13 -1.66
N VAL A 140 9.10 11.36 -2.95
CA VAL A 140 8.90 10.29 -3.96
C VAL A 140 10.06 9.31 -3.96
N LEU A 141 11.31 9.80 -3.97
CA LEU A 141 12.50 8.95 -3.95
C LEU A 141 12.58 8.16 -2.64
N GLY A 142 12.30 8.80 -1.50
CA GLY A 142 12.25 8.13 -0.21
C GLY A 142 11.26 6.98 -0.20
N HIS A 143 10.03 7.23 -0.69
CA HIS A 143 9.00 6.21 -0.76
C HIS A 143 9.29 5.11 -1.78
N ALA A 144 9.89 5.45 -2.92
CA ALA A 144 10.27 4.48 -3.94
C ALA A 144 11.24 3.42 -3.40
N THR A 145 12.12 3.76 -2.45
CA THR A 145 13.12 2.83 -1.91
C THR A 145 12.51 1.56 -1.32
N PHE A 146 11.44 1.67 -0.54
CA PHE A 146 10.77 0.51 0.04
C PHE A 146 9.64 -0.04 -0.85
N CYS A 147 8.99 0.80 -1.66
CA CYS A 147 7.99 0.37 -2.62
C CYS A 147 8.57 -0.61 -3.67
N VAL A 148 9.79 -0.34 -4.16
CA VAL A 148 10.52 -1.23 -5.08
C VAL A 148 10.67 -2.64 -4.50
N VAL A 149 10.97 -2.75 -3.21
CA VAL A 149 11.12 -4.06 -2.52
C VAL A 149 9.82 -4.85 -2.55
N VAL A 150 8.70 -4.19 -2.31
CA VAL A 150 7.37 -4.83 -2.28
C VAL A 150 7.00 -5.38 -3.65
N VAL A 151 7.17 -4.57 -4.69
CA VAL A 151 6.90 -5.00 -6.07
C VAL A 151 7.87 -6.11 -6.49
N TYR A 152 9.17 -5.95 -6.18
CA TYR A 152 10.20 -6.96 -6.45
C TYR A 152 9.83 -8.33 -5.86
N ASN A 153 9.47 -8.38 -4.58
CA ASN A 153 9.11 -9.64 -3.92
C ASN A 153 7.90 -10.33 -4.56
N ASN A 154 6.86 -9.57 -4.89
CA ASN A 154 5.68 -10.10 -5.58
C ASN A 154 6.01 -10.60 -6.99
N ALA A 155 6.80 -9.83 -7.74
CA ALA A 155 7.21 -10.18 -9.09
C ALA A 155 8.13 -11.42 -9.11
N VAL A 156 9.15 -11.49 -8.23
CA VAL A 156 10.05 -12.66 -8.11
C VAL A 156 9.27 -13.93 -7.80
N ALA A 157 8.33 -13.87 -6.84
CA ALA A 157 7.50 -15.01 -6.48
C ALA A 157 6.70 -15.53 -7.69
N ARG A 158 6.22 -14.65 -8.54
CA ARG A 158 5.48 -15.00 -9.75
C ARG A 158 6.39 -15.51 -10.87
N PHE A 159 7.52 -14.84 -11.12
CA PHE A 159 8.50 -15.27 -12.11
C PHE A 159 9.02 -16.69 -11.86
N ARG A 160 9.23 -17.07 -10.60
CA ARG A 160 9.66 -18.43 -10.22
C ARG A 160 8.62 -19.50 -10.57
N ARG A 161 7.34 -19.14 -10.65
CA ARG A 161 6.23 -20.04 -11.01
C ARG A 161 5.93 -20.07 -12.50
N THR A 162 6.45 -19.13 -13.27
CA THR A 162 6.25 -19.05 -14.73
C THR A 162 7.26 -19.95 -15.43
N SER A 163 6.80 -20.94 -16.22
CA SER A 163 7.66 -21.86 -16.93
C SER A 163 8.52 -21.15 -17.98
N GLY A 164 9.80 -21.52 -18.06
CA GLY A 164 10.70 -21.08 -19.15
C GLY A 164 10.24 -21.56 -20.52
N SER A 165 9.66 -22.76 -20.59
CA SER A 165 9.16 -23.36 -21.84
C SER A 165 8.08 -22.51 -22.54
N MET A 166 7.30 -21.72 -21.80
CA MET A 166 6.34 -20.80 -22.43
C MET A 166 7.03 -19.66 -23.20
N ILE A 167 8.14 -19.18 -22.68
CA ILE A 167 8.95 -18.14 -23.33
C ILE A 167 9.64 -18.72 -24.58
N GLU A 168 10.25 -19.90 -24.45
CA GLU A 168 10.89 -20.63 -25.55
C GLU A 168 9.88 -20.91 -26.67
N ALA A 169 8.71 -21.46 -26.35
CA ALA A 169 7.66 -21.73 -27.33
C ALA A 169 7.17 -20.45 -28.03
N SER A 170 7.09 -19.32 -27.37
CA SER A 170 6.75 -18.05 -28.01
C SER A 170 7.82 -17.62 -29.02
N MET A 171 9.09 -17.78 -28.67
CA MET A 171 10.22 -17.45 -29.55
C MET A 171 10.31 -18.42 -30.74
N ASP A 172 10.03 -19.71 -30.52
CA ASP A 172 9.97 -20.72 -31.62
C ASP A 172 8.85 -20.42 -32.62
N LEU A 173 7.78 -19.76 -32.20
CA LEU A 173 6.71 -19.25 -33.05
C LEU A 173 7.07 -17.92 -33.75
N GLY A 174 8.30 -17.43 -33.58
CA GLY A 174 8.83 -16.24 -34.25
C GLY A 174 8.57 -14.92 -33.52
N ALA A 175 8.11 -14.95 -32.25
CA ALA A 175 7.96 -13.74 -31.46
C ALA A 175 9.34 -13.21 -31.02
N ASP A 176 9.56 -11.90 -31.15
CA ASP A 176 10.72 -11.26 -30.60
C ASP A 176 10.61 -11.10 -29.04
N GLY A 177 11.69 -10.63 -28.40
CA GLY A 177 11.73 -10.49 -26.94
C GLY A 177 10.68 -9.52 -26.38
N PHE A 178 10.35 -8.43 -27.09
CA PHE A 178 9.33 -7.48 -26.67
C PHE A 178 7.92 -8.05 -26.86
N GLN A 179 7.67 -8.74 -27.96
CA GLN A 179 6.40 -9.43 -28.22
C GLN A 179 6.16 -10.53 -27.17
N THR A 180 7.17 -11.34 -26.87
CA THR A 180 7.13 -12.35 -25.81
C THR A 180 6.86 -11.72 -24.45
N PHE A 181 7.55 -10.62 -24.12
CA PHE A 181 7.29 -9.91 -22.86
C PHE A 181 5.84 -9.41 -22.80
N ARG A 182 5.37 -8.71 -23.83
CA ARG A 182 4.05 -8.07 -23.82
C ARG A 182 2.89 -9.06 -23.83
N HIS A 183 2.99 -10.15 -24.61
CA HIS A 183 1.87 -11.05 -24.88
C HIS A 183 1.91 -12.34 -24.05
N VAL A 184 3.09 -12.72 -23.53
CA VAL A 184 3.25 -13.95 -22.75
C VAL A 184 3.63 -13.63 -21.30
N VAL A 185 4.72 -12.89 -21.08
CA VAL A 185 5.25 -12.68 -19.72
C VAL A 185 4.37 -11.74 -18.92
N LEU A 186 4.09 -10.54 -19.44
CA LEU A 186 3.34 -9.50 -18.74
C LEU A 186 1.93 -9.96 -18.31
N PRO A 187 1.10 -10.61 -19.15
CA PRO A 187 -0.19 -11.14 -18.73
C PRO A 187 -0.07 -12.17 -17.60
N ASN A 188 0.96 -13.03 -17.67
CA ASN A 188 1.21 -14.04 -16.65
C ASN A 188 1.61 -13.47 -15.28
N ILE A 189 2.28 -12.33 -15.23
CA ILE A 189 2.70 -11.68 -13.97
C ILE A 189 1.76 -10.54 -13.55
N ALA A 190 0.79 -10.15 -14.38
CA ALA A 190 -0.06 -8.97 -14.19
C ALA A 190 -0.76 -8.96 -12.82
N THR A 191 -1.30 -10.10 -12.38
CA THR A 191 -1.95 -10.22 -11.07
C THR A 191 -0.98 -9.96 -9.91
N ALA A 192 0.26 -10.41 -10.03
CA ALA A 192 1.29 -10.16 -9.01
C ALA A 192 1.75 -8.70 -9.04
N LEU A 193 1.84 -8.08 -10.22
CA LEU A 193 2.15 -6.66 -10.34
C LEU A 193 1.01 -5.79 -9.80
N LEU A 194 -0.24 -6.16 -10.07
CA LEU A 194 -1.40 -5.47 -9.49
C LEU A 194 -1.38 -5.54 -7.96
N ALA A 195 -1.21 -6.74 -7.40
CA ALA A 195 -1.14 -6.92 -5.95
C ALA A 195 0.05 -6.17 -5.33
N GLY A 196 1.25 -6.29 -5.94
CA GLY A 196 2.45 -5.58 -5.48
C GLY A 196 2.32 -4.07 -5.59
N GLY A 197 1.69 -3.57 -6.67
CA GLY A 197 1.42 -2.15 -6.87
C GLY A 197 0.40 -1.59 -5.86
N MET A 198 -0.69 -2.29 -5.61
CA MET A 198 -1.68 -1.88 -4.60
C MET A 198 -1.05 -1.84 -3.20
N LEU A 199 -0.22 -2.83 -2.86
CA LEU A 199 0.47 -2.85 -1.58
C LEU A 199 1.52 -1.73 -1.47
N ALA A 200 2.28 -1.47 -2.53
CA ALA A 200 3.24 -0.37 -2.60
C ALA A 200 2.54 1.00 -2.46
N PHE A 201 1.39 1.17 -3.12
CA PHE A 201 0.59 2.39 -2.99
C PHE A 201 0.10 2.60 -1.56
N ALA A 202 -0.46 1.55 -0.94
CA ALA A 202 -0.95 1.62 0.44
C ALA A 202 0.18 1.96 1.43
N LEU A 203 1.34 1.29 1.32
CA LEU A 203 2.51 1.57 2.14
C LEU A 203 3.04 2.99 1.96
N SER A 204 3.09 3.48 0.72
CA SER A 204 3.52 4.86 0.43
C SER A 204 2.53 5.89 0.96
N PHE A 205 1.23 5.61 0.88
CA PHE A 205 0.19 6.54 1.35
C PHE A 205 0.20 6.72 2.87
N ASP A 206 0.50 5.65 3.62
CA ASP A 206 0.49 5.64 5.10
C ASP A 206 1.88 5.92 5.71
N GLU A 207 2.89 6.23 4.90
CA GLU A 207 4.26 6.40 5.38
C GLU A 207 4.46 7.71 6.13
N VAL A 208 4.86 7.61 7.39
CA VAL A 208 5.12 8.75 8.30
C VAL A 208 6.61 8.96 8.49
N ILE A 209 7.36 7.88 8.79
CA ILE A 209 8.73 7.98 9.32
C ILE A 209 9.67 8.51 8.26
N VAL A 210 9.75 7.87 7.09
CA VAL A 210 10.61 8.32 6.00
C VAL A 210 10.18 9.70 5.51
N THR A 211 8.86 9.95 5.46
CA THR A 211 8.31 11.26 5.08
C THR A 211 8.80 12.37 5.99
N THR A 212 8.82 12.16 7.31
CA THR A 212 9.31 13.14 8.29
C THR A 212 10.73 13.62 7.99
N PHE A 213 11.58 12.75 7.43
CA PHE A 213 12.98 13.09 7.11
C PHE A 213 13.17 13.63 5.70
N THR A 214 12.21 13.44 4.79
CA THR A 214 12.36 13.75 3.37
C THR A 214 11.43 14.84 2.84
N ALA A 215 10.39 15.22 3.59
CA ALA A 215 9.36 16.14 3.12
C ALA A 215 9.70 17.65 3.28
N GLY A 216 10.63 18.00 4.16
CA GLY A 216 10.89 19.40 4.50
C GLY A 216 9.66 20.05 5.15
N GLN A 217 9.05 21.02 4.46
CA GLN A 217 7.86 21.73 4.94
C GLN A 217 6.54 21.16 4.37
N GLN A 218 6.62 20.16 3.51
CA GLN A 218 5.44 19.57 2.89
C GLN A 218 4.78 18.54 3.82
N GLN A 219 3.46 18.49 3.81
CA GLN A 219 2.69 17.61 4.69
C GLN A 219 1.87 16.61 3.88
N THR A 220 2.19 15.34 3.99
CA THR A 220 1.29 14.25 3.57
C THR A 220 0.16 14.07 4.58
N VAL A 221 -0.92 13.36 4.21
CA VAL A 221 -2.05 13.13 5.13
C VAL A 221 -1.60 12.52 6.47
N PRO A 222 -0.74 11.49 6.53
CA PRO A 222 -0.29 10.96 7.82
C PRO A 222 0.48 11.99 8.66
N ILE A 223 1.33 12.81 8.05
CA ILE A 223 2.07 13.88 8.75
C ILE A 223 1.10 14.95 9.25
N TRP A 224 0.16 15.40 8.40
CA TRP A 224 -0.87 16.35 8.77
C TRP A 224 -1.72 15.82 9.95
N MET A 225 -2.14 14.56 9.90
CA MET A 225 -2.89 13.93 11.00
C MET A 225 -2.07 13.86 12.29
N LEU A 226 -0.77 13.51 12.20
CA LEU A 226 0.12 13.47 13.36
C LEU A 226 0.24 14.85 14.02
N GLU A 227 0.39 15.92 13.24
CA GLU A 227 0.46 17.28 13.76
C GLU A 227 -0.85 17.74 14.41
N GLU A 228 -2.00 17.41 13.79
CA GLU A 228 -3.31 17.70 14.38
C GLU A 228 -3.57 16.90 15.67
N LEU A 229 -2.98 15.72 15.84
CA LEU A 229 -3.05 14.95 17.08
C LEU A 229 -2.19 15.57 18.19
N ILE A 230 -1.01 16.08 17.84
CA ILE A 230 -0.09 16.72 18.80
C ILE A 230 -0.60 18.12 19.21
N ARG A 231 -1.15 18.88 18.25
CA ARG A 231 -1.66 20.24 18.43
C ARG A 231 -3.09 20.35 17.92
N PRO A 232 -4.06 19.73 18.60
CA PRO A 232 -5.42 19.65 18.11
C PRO A 232 -6.07 21.03 18.04
N ARG A 233 -6.52 21.41 16.84
CA ARG A 233 -7.40 22.59 16.63
C ARG A 233 -8.85 22.15 16.81
N GLN A 234 -9.24 21.14 16.05
CA GLN A 234 -10.60 20.58 16.03
C GLN A 234 -10.49 19.06 15.81
N ARG A 235 -10.53 18.27 16.87
CA ARG A 235 -10.37 16.81 16.82
C ARG A 235 -11.34 16.09 15.88
N PRO A 236 -12.63 16.50 15.77
CA PRO A 236 -13.55 15.83 14.86
C PRO A 236 -13.14 15.95 13.40
N VAL A 237 -12.45 17.03 12.99
CA VAL A 237 -11.94 17.17 11.62
C VAL A 237 -10.94 16.06 11.28
N THR A 238 -10.03 15.74 12.20
CA THR A 238 -9.08 14.62 12.00
C THR A 238 -9.82 13.29 11.86
N ASN A 239 -10.88 13.08 12.65
CA ASN A 239 -11.70 11.86 12.56
C ASN A 239 -12.49 11.80 11.24
N VAL A 240 -13.01 12.94 10.74
CA VAL A 240 -13.66 13.02 9.42
C VAL A 240 -12.67 12.66 8.30
N VAL A 241 -11.46 13.23 8.34
CA VAL A 241 -10.40 12.89 7.36
C VAL A 241 -10.07 11.39 7.43
N ALA A 242 -9.84 10.85 8.62
CA ALA A 242 -9.57 9.43 8.80
C ALA A 242 -10.72 8.55 8.28
N MET A 243 -11.97 8.90 8.59
CA MET A 243 -13.16 8.19 8.08
C MET A 243 -13.21 8.22 6.56
N VAL A 244 -12.99 9.36 5.92
CA VAL A 244 -12.98 9.49 4.45
C VAL A 244 -11.87 8.65 3.85
N VAL A 245 -10.65 8.69 4.41
CA VAL A 245 -9.53 7.86 3.95
C VAL A 245 -9.88 6.37 4.05
N VAL A 246 -10.43 5.91 5.17
CA VAL A 246 -10.86 4.51 5.35
C VAL A 246 -11.91 4.12 4.30
N LEU A 247 -12.92 4.94 4.08
CA LEU A 247 -13.97 4.67 3.09
C LEU A 247 -13.42 4.62 1.66
N VAL A 248 -12.55 5.56 1.31
CA VAL A 248 -11.93 5.61 -0.04
C VAL A 248 -11.01 4.41 -0.26
N THR A 249 -10.25 3.98 0.75
CA THR A 249 -9.36 2.81 0.64
C THR A 249 -10.11 1.49 0.56
N LEU A 250 -11.35 1.43 1.05
CA LEU A 250 -12.22 0.25 0.88
C LEU A 250 -12.62 0.03 -0.59
N LEU A 251 -12.73 1.09 -1.41
CA LEU A 251 -13.17 0.97 -2.80
C LEU A 251 -12.25 0.08 -3.65
N PRO A 252 -10.92 0.30 -3.71
CA PRO A 252 -10.02 -0.58 -4.48
C PRO A 252 -9.98 -2.00 -3.91
N ILE A 253 -10.13 -2.18 -2.59
CA ILE A 253 -10.16 -3.50 -1.96
C ILE A 253 -11.42 -4.27 -2.39
N LEU A 254 -12.57 -3.63 -2.34
CA LEU A 254 -13.83 -4.23 -2.81
C LEU A 254 -13.76 -4.53 -4.31
N PHE A 255 -13.23 -3.62 -5.10
CA PHE A 255 -13.04 -3.82 -6.54
C PHE A 255 -12.12 -5.02 -6.83
N ALA A 256 -10.98 -5.11 -6.16
CA ALA A 256 -10.08 -6.26 -6.28
C ALA A 256 -10.75 -7.57 -5.85
N TYR A 257 -11.52 -7.55 -4.75
CA TYR A 257 -12.28 -8.70 -4.28
C TYR A 257 -13.30 -9.19 -5.32
N TYR A 258 -14.06 -8.28 -5.93
CA TYR A 258 -15.02 -8.64 -6.96
C TYR A 258 -14.37 -9.20 -8.22
N LEU A 259 -13.24 -8.62 -8.66
CA LEU A 259 -12.50 -9.12 -9.83
C LEU A 259 -11.90 -10.52 -9.61
N THR A 260 -11.48 -10.85 -8.39
CA THR A 260 -10.86 -12.16 -8.08
C THR A 260 -11.89 -13.23 -7.76
N ARG A 261 -13.05 -12.88 -7.27
CA ARG A 261 -14.12 -13.81 -6.89
C ARG A 261 -14.61 -14.67 -8.07
N ASP A 262 -14.76 -14.08 -9.24
CA ASP A 262 -15.25 -14.80 -10.44
C ASP A 262 -14.17 -15.73 -11.02
N GLY A 263 -12.89 -15.47 -10.78
CA GLY A 263 -11.77 -16.33 -11.20
C GLY A 263 -11.74 -17.70 -10.51
N ASP A 264 -12.12 -17.75 -9.22
CA ASP A 264 -12.12 -18.99 -8.44
C ASP A 264 -13.29 -19.92 -8.79
N GLN A 265 -14.41 -19.38 -9.26
CA GLN A 265 -15.55 -20.20 -9.71
C GLN A 265 -15.27 -20.93 -11.02
N ILE A 266 -14.49 -20.36 -11.93
CA ILE A 266 -14.11 -20.97 -13.19
C ILE A 266 -13.07 -22.09 -12.99
N ALA A 267 -12.15 -21.93 -12.03
CA ALA A 267 -11.14 -22.94 -11.69
C ALA A 267 -11.73 -24.14 -10.91
N GLY A 268 -12.85 -23.98 -10.23
CA GLY A 268 -13.54 -25.03 -9.46
C GLY A 268 -14.49 -25.92 -10.28
N SER A 269 -14.91 -25.50 -11.49
CA SER A 269 -15.87 -26.24 -12.32
C SER A 269 -15.23 -27.24 -13.30
N GLY A 270 -13.92 -27.39 -13.28
CA GLY A 270 -13.12 -28.27 -14.15
C GLY A 270 -12.62 -29.56 -13.49
N LYS A 271 -13.41 -30.17 -12.55
CA LYS A 271 -13.13 -31.52 -12.02
C LYS A 271 -14.31 -32.43 -12.21
#